data_c459685a5372e54f36ccd7e4c8288eaf
#
_entry.id   c459685a5372e54f36ccd7e4c8288eaf
#
_cell.length_a   1.000
_cell.length_b   1.000
_cell.length_c   1.000
_cell.angle_alpha   90.00
_cell.angle_beta   90.00
_cell.angle_gamma   90.00
#
_symmetry.space_group_name_H-M   'P 1'
#
loop_
_entity.id
_entity.type
_entity.pdbx_description
1 polymer ?
#
loop_
_entity_poly.entity_id
_entity_poly.type
_entity_poly.pdbx_seq_one_letter_code
_entity_poly.pdbx_strand_id
1 'polypeptide(L)'
;ASVPGYSHFRLSLSIGGTMQAITDPMENAVRRADRLMYQAKCRKNAVMAEVPGHSLAALEKLLQNKSQILLVDDSAMNRMLLKEILGGDYSILEAENGQECLEKMQAEAGNIALVLLDINMPVMDGFEVLNYMNNNNWIEDIPVILISSEDSNQYIRRAYEMGVSDYISRPFDAKVVYQRVLNTIKLYAKQRRL
;
A
#
# COMPACT_ATOMS: atom_id res chain seq x y z
N ALA A 1 33.32 -34.07 18.78
CA ALA A 1 31.86 -34.11 18.74
C ALA A 1 31.36 -32.71 18.43
N SER A 2 30.91 -32.48 17.21
CA SER A 2 30.35 -31.21 16.77
C SER A 2 28.90 -31.13 17.25
N VAL A 3 28.58 -30.06 17.95
CA VAL A 3 27.23 -29.71 18.38
C VAL A 3 26.40 -29.31 17.13
N PRO A 4 25.21 -29.89 16.92
CA PRO A 4 24.37 -29.47 15.79
C PRO A 4 23.99 -28.01 15.91
N GLY A 5 24.20 -27.25 14.87
CA GLY A 5 23.83 -25.82 14.81
C GLY A 5 22.33 -25.66 14.99
N TYR A 6 21.94 -24.96 16.01
CA TYR A 6 20.56 -24.52 16.18
C TYR A 6 20.22 -23.52 15.09
N SER A 7 19.24 -23.87 14.25
CA SER A 7 18.61 -22.94 13.34
C SER A 7 18.06 -21.76 14.12
N HIS A 8 18.33 -20.54 13.65
CA HIS A 8 17.90 -19.30 14.30
C HIS A 8 16.38 -19.26 14.47
N PHE A 9 15.89 -19.46 15.68
CA PHE A 9 14.51 -19.17 16.05
C PHE A 9 14.30 -17.66 16.08
N ARG A 10 13.48 -17.13 15.19
CA ARG A 10 12.96 -15.76 15.32
C ARG A 10 11.74 -15.78 16.24
N LEU A 11 11.93 -15.38 17.49
CA LEU A 11 10.82 -15.06 18.38
C LEU A 11 10.17 -13.76 17.93
N SER A 12 8.87 -13.81 17.63
CA SER A 12 8.06 -12.60 17.42
C SER A 12 7.19 -12.39 18.66
N LEU A 13 7.28 -11.20 19.26
CA LEU A 13 6.49 -10.80 20.41
C LEU A 13 5.50 -9.70 19.98
N SER A 14 4.23 -9.88 20.36
CA SER A 14 3.19 -8.86 20.18
C SER A 14 2.66 -8.46 21.55
N ILE A 15 2.66 -7.16 21.86
CA ILE A 15 2.27 -6.63 23.15
C ILE A 15 1.12 -5.65 22.95
N GLY A 16 0.06 -5.78 23.75
CA GLY A 16 -1.02 -4.82 23.87
C GLY A 16 -1.02 -4.22 25.27
N GLY A 17 -1.13 -2.90 25.37
CA GLY A 17 -1.19 -2.20 26.64
C GLY A 17 -2.28 -1.13 26.67
N THR A 18 -2.93 -0.96 27.81
CA THR A 18 -3.95 0.06 28.04
C THR A 18 -3.74 0.74 29.39
N MET A 19 -4.27 1.96 29.53
CA MET A 19 -4.32 2.67 30.81
C MET A 19 -5.76 2.61 31.37
N GLN A 20 -5.88 2.30 32.65
CA GLN A 20 -7.14 2.31 33.35
C GLN A 20 -7.36 3.66 34.02
N ALA A 21 -8.48 4.33 33.73
CA ALA A 21 -8.94 5.47 34.51
C ALA A 21 -9.54 4.99 35.84
N ILE A 22 -9.46 5.79 36.90
CA ILE A 22 -9.94 5.45 38.25
C ILE A 22 -11.45 5.07 38.26
N THR A 23 -12.21 5.59 37.30
CA THR A 23 -13.65 5.38 37.15
C THR A 23 -14.03 4.27 36.17
N ASP A 24 -13.04 3.62 35.52
CA ASP A 24 -13.28 2.63 34.50
C ASP A 24 -13.22 1.21 35.09
N PRO A 25 -14.26 0.37 34.92
CA PRO A 25 -14.24 -1.02 35.37
C PRO A 25 -13.04 -1.79 34.79
N MET A 26 -12.41 -2.62 35.60
CA MET A 26 -11.24 -3.41 35.21
C MET A 26 -11.50 -4.29 33.98
N GLU A 27 -12.72 -4.81 33.85
CA GLU A 27 -13.16 -5.61 32.69
C GLU A 27 -13.03 -4.83 31.36
N ASN A 28 -13.31 -3.53 31.37
CA ASN A 28 -13.19 -2.70 30.18
C ASN A 28 -11.74 -2.46 29.82
N ALA A 29 -10.85 -2.26 30.80
CA ALA A 29 -9.42 -2.14 30.58
C ALA A 29 -8.82 -3.44 30.00
N VAL A 30 -9.22 -4.60 30.52
CA VAL A 30 -8.79 -5.92 30.01
C VAL A 30 -9.25 -6.11 28.56
N ARG A 31 -10.52 -5.82 28.25
CA ARG A 31 -11.04 -5.93 26.88
C ARG A 31 -10.27 -5.03 25.89
N ARG A 32 -9.91 -3.82 26.31
CA ARG A 32 -9.10 -2.91 25.48
C ARG A 32 -7.70 -3.45 25.28
N ALA A 33 -7.04 -3.96 26.33
CA ALA A 33 -5.72 -4.56 26.23
C ALA A 33 -5.70 -5.79 25.31
N ASP A 34 -6.70 -6.67 25.41
CA ASP A 34 -6.85 -7.84 24.53
C ASP A 34 -7.03 -7.44 23.07
N ARG A 35 -7.83 -6.40 22.82
CA ARG A 35 -8.05 -5.87 21.47
C ARG A 35 -6.75 -5.32 20.86
N LEU A 36 -5.98 -4.55 21.65
CA LEU A 36 -4.68 -4.02 21.23
C LEU A 36 -3.65 -5.14 21.00
N MET A 37 -3.65 -6.17 21.84
CA MET A 37 -2.80 -7.35 21.67
C MET A 37 -3.14 -8.11 20.39
N TYR A 38 -4.44 -8.28 20.08
CA TYR A 38 -4.87 -8.91 18.83
C TYR A 38 -4.42 -8.12 17.61
N GLN A 39 -4.55 -6.80 17.63
CA GLN A 39 -4.06 -5.91 16.58
C GLN A 39 -2.54 -5.97 16.43
N ALA A 40 -1.80 -6.05 17.54
CA ALA A 40 -0.36 -6.22 17.53
C ALA A 40 0.06 -7.59 16.94
N LYS A 41 -0.70 -8.66 17.18
CA LYS A 41 -0.49 -9.98 16.57
C LYS A 41 -0.67 -9.99 15.06
N CYS A 42 -1.64 -9.24 14.54
CA CYS A 42 -1.87 -9.08 13.10
C CYS A 42 -0.70 -8.34 12.42
N ARG A 43 0.09 -7.59 13.18
CA ARG A 43 1.27 -6.84 12.72
C ARG A 43 2.53 -7.39 13.40
N LYS A 44 3.08 -8.48 12.91
CA LYS A 44 4.29 -9.12 13.51
C LYS A 44 5.30 -8.11 14.05
N ASN A 45 5.73 -8.29 15.30
CA ASN A 45 6.66 -7.43 16.03
C ASN A 45 6.16 -5.98 16.28
N ALA A 46 4.87 -5.79 16.44
CA ALA A 46 4.28 -4.49 16.78
C ALA A 46 4.02 -4.37 18.29
N VAL A 47 4.21 -3.20 18.83
CA VAL A 47 3.76 -2.80 20.15
C VAL A 47 2.60 -1.84 19.99
N MET A 48 1.48 -2.16 20.62
CA MET A 48 0.27 -1.34 20.58
C MET A 48 -0.09 -0.93 22.01
N ALA A 49 -0.20 0.37 22.24
CA ALA A 49 -0.56 0.93 23.52
C ALA A 49 -1.61 2.03 23.38
N GLU A 50 -2.45 2.18 24.38
CA GLU A 50 -3.40 3.29 24.46
C GLU A 50 -2.64 4.57 24.85
N VAL A 51 -2.82 5.64 24.05
CA VAL A 51 -2.19 6.93 24.34
C VAL A 51 -3.20 7.83 25.05
N PRO A 52 -2.88 8.36 26.24
CA PRO A 52 -3.78 9.25 26.96
C PRO A 52 -4.14 10.49 26.13
N GLY A 53 -5.43 10.81 26.07
CA GLY A 53 -5.93 12.00 25.37
C GLY A 53 -6.35 11.79 23.90
N HIS A 54 -6.15 10.60 23.35
CA HIS A 54 -6.66 10.25 22.02
C HIS A 54 -7.86 9.31 22.16
N SER A 55 -8.97 9.64 21.55
CA SER A 55 -10.11 8.74 21.49
C SER A 55 -9.74 7.48 20.71
N LEU A 56 -10.32 6.33 21.08
CA LEU A 56 -10.19 5.08 20.34
C LEU A 56 -10.46 5.27 18.83
N ALA A 57 -11.41 6.15 18.49
CA ALA A 57 -11.72 6.53 17.11
C ALA A 57 -10.55 7.26 16.41
N ALA A 58 -9.79 8.09 17.11
CA ALA A 58 -8.61 8.75 16.55
C ALA A 58 -7.44 7.78 16.38
N LEU A 59 -7.26 6.83 17.32
CA LEU A 59 -6.30 5.74 17.17
C LEU A 59 -6.71 4.75 16.07
N GLU A 60 -7.98 4.40 15.98
CA GLU A 60 -8.53 3.59 14.89
C GLU A 60 -8.31 4.29 13.54
N LYS A 61 -8.47 5.61 13.47
CA LYS A 61 -8.20 6.41 12.26
C LYS A 61 -6.70 6.47 11.92
N LEU A 62 -5.82 6.55 12.93
CA LEU A 62 -4.35 6.44 12.74
C LEU A 62 -3.91 5.02 12.36
N LEU A 63 -4.60 3.99 12.86
CA LEU A 63 -4.36 2.59 12.54
C LEU A 63 -5.03 2.15 11.23
N GLN A 64 -6.06 2.86 10.79
CA GLN A 64 -6.74 2.69 9.50
C GLN A 64 -6.04 3.46 8.36
N ASN A 65 -4.92 4.13 8.59
CA ASN A 65 -4.09 4.65 7.51
C ASN A 65 -3.43 3.48 6.75
N LYS A 66 -4.29 2.68 6.11
CA LYS A 66 -3.83 1.79 5.05
C LYS A 66 -3.21 2.68 3.99
N SER A 67 -2.01 2.36 3.58
CA SER A 67 -1.41 3.01 2.43
C SER A 67 -2.40 2.98 1.27
N GLN A 68 -2.59 4.11 0.63
CA GLN A 68 -3.58 4.27 -0.44
C GLN A 68 -2.96 3.91 -1.78
N ILE A 69 -3.61 3.06 -2.53
CA ILE A 69 -3.22 2.69 -3.90
C ILE A 69 -4.26 3.27 -4.87
N LEU A 70 -3.79 3.95 -5.90
CA LEU A 70 -4.63 4.42 -6.99
C LEU A 70 -4.58 3.41 -8.14
N LEU A 71 -5.74 2.78 -8.43
CA LEU A 71 -5.93 1.88 -9.57
C LEU A 71 -6.49 2.68 -10.75
N VAL A 72 -5.78 2.67 -11.85
CA VAL A 72 -6.14 3.41 -13.06
C VAL A 72 -6.25 2.44 -14.23
N ASP A 73 -7.46 2.18 -14.68
CA ASP A 73 -7.79 1.22 -15.74
C ASP A 73 -9.20 1.52 -16.24
N ASP A 74 -9.44 1.54 -17.54
CA ASP A 74 -10.77 1.83 -18.11
C ASP A 74 -11.76 0.68 -17.88
N SER A 75 -11.27 -0.55 -17.71
CA SER A 75 -12.08 -1.73 -17.45
C SER A 75 -12.47 -1.84 -15.97
N ALA A 76 -13.76 -1.70 -15.67
CA ALA A 76 -14.29 -1.92 -14.32
C ALA A 76 -13.99 -3.34 -13.79
N MET A 77 -13.93 -4.34 -14.66
CA MET A 77 -13.58 -5.71 -14.28
C MET A 77 -12.13 -5.83 -13.82
N ASN A 78 -11.20 -5.17 -14.50
CA ASN A 78 -9.79 -5.16 -14.12
C ASN A 78 -9.61 -4.45 -12.78
N ARG A 79 -10.26 -3.30 -12.58
CA ARG A 79 -10.23 -2.58 -11.30
C ARG A 79 -10.79 -3.44 -10.17
N MET A 80 -11.91 -4.14 -10.40
CA MET A 80 -12.52 -5.04 -9.42
C MET A 80 -11.56 -6.18 -9.03
N LEU A 81 -10.89 -6.80 -10.01
CA LEU A 81 -9.93 -7.88 -9.78
C LEU A 81 -8.73 -7.39 -8.93
N LEU A 82 -8.15 -6.26 -9.30
CA LEU A 82 -7.01 -5.67 -8.57
C LEU A 82 -7.43 -5.23 -7.17
N LYS A 83 -8.64 -4.73 -6.99
CA LYS A 83 -9.21 -4.38 -5.69
C LYS A 83 -9.42 -5.60 -4.79
N GLU A 84 -9.83 -6.74 -5.34
CA GLU A 84 -9.92 -8.00 -4.60
C GLU A 84 -8.54 -8.46 -4.12
N ILE A 85 -7.51 -8.36 -4.97
CA ILE A 85 -6.13 -8.75 -4.64
C ILE A 85 -5.54 -7.86 -3.53
N LEU A 86 -5.78 -6.55 -3.57
CA LEU A 86 -5.04 -5.56 -2.77
C LEU A 86 -5.86 -4.96 -1.62
N GLY A 87 -7.18 -4.94 -1.71
CA GLY A 87 -8.08 -4.24 -0.77
C GLY A 87 -8.06 -4.78 0.66
N GLY A 88 -7.55 -5.99 0.88
CA GLY A 88 -7.33 -6.53 2.23
C GLY A 88 -6.36 -5.69 3.06
N ASP A 89 -5.25 -5.27 2.45
CA ASP A 89 -4.14 -4.58 3.13
C ASP A 89 -4.03 -3.09 2.80
N TYR A 90 -4.63 -2.64 1.70
CA TYR A 90 -4.53 -1.27 1.18
C TYR A 90 -5.91 -0.60 1.06
N SER A 91 -5.93 0.72 1.17
CA SER A 91 -7.08 1.54 0.77
C SER A 91 -7.01 1.77 -0.74
N ILE A 92 -8.10 1.54 -1.45
CA ILE A 92 -8.11 1.60 -2.91
C ILE A 92 -8.89 2.83 -3.37
N LEU A 93 -8.23 3.66 -4.19
CA LEU A 93 -8.85 4.65 -5.06
C LEU A 93 -8.92 4.09 -6.48
N GLU A 94 -9.95 4.44 -7.22
CA GLU A 94 -10.13 3.99 -8.60
C GLU A 94 -10.25 5.18 -9.54
N ALA A 95 -9.67 5.10 -10.73
CA ALA A 95 -9.83 6.04 -11.83
C ALA A 95 -10.05 5.27 -13.13
N GLU A 96 -10.88 5.81 -14.03
CA GLU A 96 -11.25 5.14 -15.29
C GLU A 96 -10.43 5.61 -16.50
N ASN A 97 -9.65 6.66 -16.33
CA ASN A 97 -8.79 7.24 -17.35
C ASN A 97 -7.68 8.08 -16.71
N GLY A 98 -6.72 8.51 -17.53
CA GLY A 98 -5.60 9.31 -17.05
C GLY A 98 -5.98 10.67 -16.49
N GLN A 99 -7.04 11.31 -17.01
CA GLN A 99 -7.49 12.61 -16.51
C GLN A 99 -7.99 12.50 -15.07
N GLU A 100 -8.85 11.52 -14.77
CA GLU A 100 -9.30 11.23 -13.41
C GLU A 100 -8.15 10.83 -12.48
N CYS A 101 -7.16 10.11 -13.01
CA CYS A 101 -5.95 9.77 -12.27
C CYS A 101 -5.27 11.03 -11.74
N LEU A 102 -5.00 12.00 -12.61
CA LEU A 102 -4.33 13.24 -12.23
C LEU A 102 -5.16 14.08 -11.25
N GLU A 103 -6.47 14.16 -11.45
CA GLU A 103 -7.39 14.87 -10.54
C GLU A 103 -7.34 14.26 -9.11
N LYS A 104 -7.38 12.93 -9.02
CA LYS A 104 -7.28 12.22 -7.74
C LYS A 104 -5.90 12.36 -7.09
N MET A 105 -4.84 12.34 -7.89
CA MET A 105 -3.49 12.60 -7.39
C MET A 105 -3.33 14.01 -6.83
N GLN A 106 -3.95 15.01 -7.44
CA GLN A 106 -3.95 16.38 -6.93
C GLN A 106 -4.77 16.53 -5.65
N ALA A 107 -5.95 15.89 -5.60
CA ALA A 107 -6.84 15.95 -4.44
C ALA A 107 -6.27 15.23 -3.21
N GLU A 108 -5.57 14.11 -3.42
CA GLU A 108 -5.04 13.21 -2.38
C GLU A 108 -3.51 13.32 -2.24
N ALA A 109 -2.95 14.49 -2.58
CA ALA A 109 -1.50 14.71 -2.55
C ALA A 109 -0.89 14.30 -1.20
N GLY A 110 0.07 13.38 -1.25
CA GLY A 110 0.76 12.86 -0.06
C GLY A 110 0.14 11.62 0.58
N ASN A 111 -1.08 11.22 0.21
CA ASN A 111 -1.75 10.01 0.73
C ASN A 111 -1.53 8.80 -0.17
N ILE A 112 -1.28 9.00 -1.46
CA ILE A 112 -1.08 7.93 -2.44
C ILE A 112 0.31 7.34 -2.27
N ALA A 113 0.36 6.04 -1.96
CA ALA A 113 1.60 5.30 -1.77
C ALA A 113 2.10 4.63 -3.05
N LEU A 114 1.21 4.40 -4.03
CA LEU A 114 1.53 3.75 -5.29
C LEU A 114 0.38 3.94 -6.29
N VAL A 115 0.73 4.07 -7.56
CA VAL A 115 -0.22 4.05 -8.69
C VAL A 115 -0.03 2.75 -9.48
N LEU A 116 -1.13 2.01 -9.70
CA LEU A 116 -1.23 0.94 -10.69
C LEU A 116 -1.90 1.52 -11.91
N LEU A 117 -1.22 1.56 -13.04
CA LEU A 117 -1.62 2.32 -14.21
C LEU A 117 -1.69 1.43 -15.45
N ASP A 118 -2.84 1.39 -16.09
CA ASP A 118 -2.92 0.82 -17.44
C ASP A 118 -2.39 1.83 -18.48
N ILE A 119 -1.88 1.28 -19.59
CA ILE A 119 -1.37 2.11 -20.70
C ILE A 119 -2.54 2.55 -21.59
N ASN A 120 -3.38 1.59 -22.00
CA ASN A 120 -4.38 1.81 -23.02
C ASN A 120 -5.73 2.23 -22.42
N MET A 121 -5.94 3.52 -22.31
CA MET A 121 -7.17 4.09 -21.77
C MET A 121 -7.70 5.21 -22.67
N PRO A 122 -9.01 5.46 -22.69
CA PRO A 122 -9.60 6.59 -23.39
C PRO A 122 -9.26 7.92 -22.68
N VAL A 123 -9.46 9.03 -23.36
CA VAL A 123 -9.30 10.42 -22.89
C VAL A 123 -7.82 10.79 -22.68
N MET A 124 -7.11 10.07 -21.86
CA MET A 124 -5.68 10.24 -21.57
C MET A 124 -5.06 8.87 -21.30
N ASP A 125 -4.04 8.51 -22.06
CA ASP A 125 -3.35 7.22 -21.92
C ASP A 125 -2.34 7.22 -20.75
N GLY A 126 -1.82 6.04 -20.42
CA GLY A 126 -0.88 5.87 -19.33
C GLY A 126 0.46 6.58 -19.55
N PHE A 127 0.93 6.71 -20.80
CA PHE A 127 2.16 7.44 -21.10
C PHE A 127 1.97 8.96 -20.98
N GLU A 128 0.79 9.49 -21.29
CA GLU A 128 0.45 10.88 -21.06
C GLU A 128 0.41 11.22 -19.57
N VAL A 129 -0.15 10.31 -18.74
CA VAL A 129 -0.09 10.42 -17.28
C VAL A 129 1.37 10.45 -16.78
N LEU A 130 2.23 9.53 -17.25
CA LEU A 130 3.64 9.50 -16.88
C LEU A 130 4.39 10.77 -17.30
N ASN A 131 4.10 11.31 -18.48
CA ASN A 131 4.67 12.58 -18.93
C ASN A 131 4.29 13.73 -17.97
N TYR A 132 3.02 13.79 -17.56
CA TYR A 132 2.56 14.78 -16.62
C TYR A 132 3.25 14.64 -15.24
N MET A 133 3.36 13.40 -14.75
CA MET A 133 4.04 13.11 -13.48
C MET A 133 5.52 13.51 -13.52
N ASN A 134 6.22 13.23 -14.63
CA ASN A 134 7.62 13.64 -14.83
C ASN A 134 7.77 15.17 -14.84
N ASN A 135 6.92 15.87 -15.59
CA ASN A 135 6.96 17.32 -15.69
C ASN A 135 6.71 18.04 -14.34
N ASN A 136 6.03 17.37 -13.42
CA ASN A 136 5.72 17.88 -12.09
C ASN A 136 6.56 17.24 -10.97
N ASN A 137 7.56 16.42 -11.31
CA ASN A 137 8.42 15.65 -10.41
C ASN A 137 7.67 14.67 -9.46
N TRP A 138 6.44 14.30 -9.79
CA TRP A 138 5.65 13.39 -8.95
C TRP A 138 6.15 11.95 -9.04
N ILE A 139 6.81 11.59 -10.15
CA ILE A 139 7.34 10.23 -10.36
C ILE A 139 8.45 9.87 -9.35
N GLU A 140 9.15 10.88 -8.79
CA GLU A 140 10.18 10.66 -7.79
C GLU A 140 9.58 10.27 -6.43
N ASP A 141 8.40 10.82 -6.11
CA ASP A 141 7.74 10.62 -4.83
C ASP A 141 6.70 9.50 -4.85
N ILE A 142 6.03 9.28 -5.97
CA ILE A 142 4.93 8.32 -6.09
C ILE A 142 5.34 7.23 -7.07
N PRO A 143 5.63 6.00 -6.58
CA PRO A 143 5.96 4.89 -7.45
C PRO A 143 4.80 4.51 -8.36
N VAL A 144 5.12 4.20 -9.61
CA VAL A 144 4.16 3.73 -10.61
C VAL A 144 4.52 2.32 -11.04
N ILE A 145 3.55 1.42 -11.04
CA ILE A 145 3.64 0.11 -11.68
C ILE A 145 2.68 0.12 -12.87
N LEU A 146 3.20 -0.09 -14.06
CA LEU A 146 2.35 -0.28 -15.23
C LEU A 146 1.80 -1.69 -15.29
N ILE A 147 0.51 -1.83 -15.64
CA ILE A 147 -0.14 -3.11 -15.90
C ILE A 147 -0.79 -3.03 -17.28
N SER A 148 -0.30 -3.80 -18.26
CA SER A 148 -0.82 -3.72 -19.62
C SER A 148 -0.79 -5.07 -20.32
N SER A 149 -1.63 -5.21 -21.35
CA SER A 149 -1.57 -6.31 -22.32
C SER A 149 -0.50 -6.11 -23.39
N GLU A 150 0.07 -4.90 -23.48
CA GLU A 150 1.18 -4.63 -24.38
C GLU A 150 2.46 -5.22 -23.80
N ASP A 151 3.04 -6.21 -24.46
CA ASP A 151 4.23 -6.94 -24.01
C ASP A 151 5.45 -6.71 -24.91
N SER A 152 5.36 -5.77 -25.86
CA SER A 152 6.49 -5.48 -26.74
C SER A 152 7.65 -4.86 -25.97
N ASN A 153 8.86 -5.31 -26.24
CA ASN A 153 10.09 -4.77 -25.63
C ASN A 153 10.23 -3.24 -25.76
N GLN A 154 9.62 -2.67 -26.81
CA GLN A 154 9.64 -1.23 -27.05
C GLN A 154 8.79 -0.47 -26.01
N TYR A 155 7.58 -0.95 -25.71
CA TYR A 155 6.70 -0.36 -24.70
C TYR A 155 7.30 -0.49 -23.29
N ILE A 156 7.81 -1.67 -22.96
CA ILE A 156 8.45 -1.93 -21.66
C ILE A 156 9.66 -1.02 -21.47
N ARG A 157 10.51 -0.90 -22.49
CA ARG A 157 11.70 -0.02 -22.45
C ARG A 157 11.31 1.44 -22.24
N ARG A 158 10.34 1.93 -23.03
CA ARG A 158 9.81 3.29 -22.92
C ARG A 158 9.28 3.57 -21.51
N ALA A 159 8.55 2.63 -20.93
CA ALA A 159 8.02 2.75 -19.57
C ALA A 159 9.17 2.97 -18.54
N TYR A 160 10.20 2.14 -18.57
CA TYR A 160 11.34 2.30 -17.66
C TYR A 160 12.13 3.57 -17.91
N GLU A 161 12.30 4.01 -19.16
CA GLU A 161 12.92 5.29 -19.51
C GLU A 161 12.14 6.49 -18.94
N MET A 162 10.83 6.34 -18.74
CA MET A 162 9.95 7.33 -18.13
C MET A 162 9.91 7.24 -16.59
N GLY A 163 10.65 6.32 -15.96
CA GLY A 163 10.82 6.26 -14.52
C GLY A 163 9.81 5.38 -13.78
N VAL A 164 9.09 4.47 -14.46
CA VAL A 164 8.23 3.54 -13.75
C VAL A 164 9.03 2.60 -12.87
N SER A 165 8.46 2.25 -11.73
CA SER A 165 9.11 1.37 -10.75
C SER A 165 9.08 -0.08 -11.18
N ASP A 166 8.04 -0.50 -11.88
CA ASP A 166 7.87 -1.88 -12.38
C ASP A 166 6.86 -1.93 -13.54
N TYR A 167 6.86 -3.06 -14.25
CA TYR A 167 5.95 -3.36 -15.36
C TYR A 167 5.39 -4.77 -15.22
N ILE A 168 4.08 -4.94 -15.29
CA ILE A 168 3.38 -6.21 -15.19
C ILE A 168 2.58 -6.44 -16.48
N SER A 169 2.92 -7.49 -17.23
CA SER A 169 2.15 -7.88 -18.42
C SER A 169 0.90 -8.69 -18.04
N ARG A 170 -0.17 -8.54 -18.81
CA ARG A 170 -1.36 -9.39 -18.72
C ARG A 170 -1.24 -10.58 -19.68
N PRO A 171 -1.78 -11.77 -19.30
CA PRO A 171 -2.43 -12.08 -18.01
C PRO A 171 -1.43 -12.18 -16.86
N PHE A 172 -1.83 -11.78 -15.65
CA PHE A 172 -0.97 -11.80 -14.47
C PHE A 172 -1.45 -12.77 -13.39
N ASP A 173 -0.52 -13.23 -12.57
CA ASP A 173 -0.82 -13.98 -11.35
C ASP A 173 -1.07 -13.03 -10.18
N ALA A 174 -2.15 -13.27 -9.42
CA ALA A 174 -2.54 -12.42 -8.29
C ALA A 174 -1.46 -12.30 -7.22
N LYS A 175 -0.72 -13.39 -6.93
CA LYS A 175 0.38 -13.38 -5.95
C LYS A 175 1.56 -12.55 -6.45
N VAL A 176 1.84 -12.60 -7.75
CA VAL A 176 2.91 -11.80 -8.37
C VAL A 176 2.58 -10.32 -8.26
N VAL A 177 1.36 -9.90 -8.61
CA VAL A 177 0.90 -8.50 -8.46
C VAL A 177 1.06 -8.04 -7.01
N TYR A 178 0.50 -8.81 -6.07
CA TYR A 178 0.58 -8.48 -4.65
C TYR A 178 2.03 -8.31 -4.16
N GLN A 179 2.93 -9.24 -4.52
CA GLN A 179 4.33 -9.18 -4.08
C GLN A 179 5.09 -7.99 -4.69
N ARG A 180 4.85 -7.66 -5.96
CA ARG A 180 5.46 -6.51 -6.62
C ARG A 180 5.02 -5.20 -5.99
N VAL A 181 3.72 -5.03 -5.76
CA VAL A 181 3.16 -3.88 -5.04
C VAL A 181 3.76 -3.74 -3.64
N LEU A 182 3.77 -4.83 -2.86
CA LEU A 182 4.34 -4.86 -1.52
C LEU A 182 5.82 -4.47 -1.49
N ASN A 183 6.62 -5.01 -2.42
CA ASN A 183 8.05 -4.73 -2.50
C ASN A 183 8.32 -3.27 -2.90
N THR A 184 7.57 -2.76 -3.87
CA THR A 184 7.69 -1.37 -4.34
C THR A 184 7.35 -0.39 -3.21
N ILE A 185 6.22 -0.57 -2.52
CA ILE A 185 5.83 0.29 -1.39
C ILE A 185 6.88 0.24 -0.27
N LYS A 186 7.41 -0.95 0.05
CA LYS A 186 8.47 -1.08 1.07
C LYS A 186 9.77 -0.36 0.70
N LEU A 187 10.16 -0.42 -0.57
CA LEU A 187 11.35 0.23 -1.08
C LEU A 187 11.25 1.75 -0.93
N TYR A 188 10.17 2.34 -1.43
CA TYR A 188 9.92 3.78 -1.36
C TYR A 188 9.72 4.28 0.08
N ALA A 189 9.06 3.50 0.94
CA ALA A 189 8.93 3.84 2.36
C ALA A 189 10.28 3.89 3.10
N LYS A 190 11.29 3.13 2.66
CA LYS A 190 12.64 3.20 3.20
C LYS A 190 13.39 4.45 2.72
N GLN A 191 13.25 4.80 1.44
CA GLN A 191 13.89 5.98 0.85
C GLN A 191 13.40 7.29 1.48
N ARG A 192 12.11 7.39 1.81
CA ARG A 192 11.52 8.58 2.48
C ARG A 192 11.94 8.77 3.94
N ARG A 193 12.61 7.79 4.56
CA ARG A 193 13.08 7.84 5.95
C ARG A 193 14.56 8.25 6.08
N LEU A 194 15.24 8.41 4.97
CA LEU A 194 16.61 8.91 4.88
C LEU A 194 16.63 10.40 4.60
#